data_bd70a08ece4785f9c65b5e13cceefcc1
#
_entry.id   bd70a08ece4785f9c65b5e13cceefcc1
#
_cell.length_a   1.000
_cell.length_b   1.000
_cell.length_c   1.000
_cell.angle_alpha   90.00
_cell.angle_beta   90.00
_cell.angle_gamma   90.00
#
_symmetry.space_group_name_H-M   'P 1'
#
loop_
_entity.id
_entity.type
_entity.pdbx_description
1 polymer ?
#
loop_
_entity_poly.entity_id
_entity_poly.type
_entity_poly.pdbx_seq_one_letter_code
_entity_poly.pdbx_strand_id
1 'polypeptide(L)'
;MSDSVFLDTNLLIYYVSDDLPKKKRVHDLLVTASFVTVSAQVINEFVAVTIRKNIHPREDALRFAGEFMDLFTVIPVDEKVIRSSFDLMLKYGYSSWDSLIVAAALQSRVKILYSEDLHHGQVIEGRLTIINPFKTD
;
A
#
# COMPACT_ATOMS: atom_id res chain seq x y z
N MET A 1 0.74 -18.94 -4.15
CA MET A 1 -0.33 -18.59 -4.92
C MET A 1 -0.47 -17.14 -5.12
N SER A 2 -1.28 -16.84 -6.06
CA SER A 2 -1.40 -15.54 -6.66
C SER A 2 -2.14 -14.50 -5.84
N ASP A 3 -2.62 -14.83 -4.67
CA ASP A 3 -3.47 -13.93 -3.91
C ASP A 3 -2.72 -13.06 -2.91
N SER A 4 -1.39 -13.02 -3.02
CA SER A 4 -0.59 -12.10 -2.22
C SER A 4 -0.63 -10.71 -2.84
N VAL A 5 -0.97 -9.72 -2.04
CA VAL A 5 -1.11 -8.34 -2.51
C VAL A 5 -0.37 -7.38 -1.59
N PHE A 6 0.01 -6.25 -2.15
CA PHE A 6 0.60 -5.14 -1.41
C PHE A 6 -0.38 -3.96 -1.45
N LEU A 7 -0.57 -3.29 -0.33
CA LEU A 7 -1.48 -2.15 -0.25
C LEU A 7 -0.71 -0.86 -0.06
N ASP A 8 -1.02 0.13 -0.90
CA ASP A 8 -0.58 1.50 -0.68
C ASP A 8 -1.39 2.12 0.46
N THR A 9 -0.91 3.21 0.98
CA THR A 9 -1.47 3.89 2.15
C THR A 9 -2.95 4.23 2.01
N ASN A 10 -3.36 4.69 0.83
CA ASN A 10 -4.76 5.11 0.62
C ASN A 10 -5.76 3.97 0.88
N LEU A 11 -5.39 2.73 0.62
CA LEU A 11 -6.26 1.58 0.88
C LEU A 11 -6.57 1.47 2.38
N LEU A 12 -5.55 1.62 3.22
CA LEU A 12 -5.73 1.54 4.67
C LEU A 12 -6.57 2.71 5.19
N ILE A 13 -6.36 3.90 4.62
CA ILE A 13 -7.14 5.08 5.00
C ILE A 13 -8.61 4.88 4.67
N TYR A 14 -8.93 4.40 3.47
CA TYR A 14 -10.32 4.14 3.11
C TYR A 14 -10.95 3.07 3.98
N TYR A 15 -10.17 2.08 4.39
CA TYR A 15 -10.69 1.00 5.23
C TYR A 15 -11.21 1.49 6.59
N VAL A 16 -10.63 2.57 7.12
CA VAL A 16 -11.05 3.14 8.40
C VAL A 16 -11.87 4.42 8.23
N SER A 17 -12.18 4.82 7.00
CA SER A 17 -12.89 6.08 6.71
C SER A 17 -14.41 5.90 6.70
N ASP A 18 -15.11 7.03 6.49
CA ASP A 18 -16.57 7.06 6.33
C ASP A 18 -17.01 6.96 4.87
N ASP A 19 -16.07 6.81 3.94
CA ASP A 19 -16.38 6.61 2.52
C ASP A 19 -16.83 5.16 2.32
N LEU A 20 -18.13 4.93 2.48
CA LEU A 20 -18.66 3.56 2.51
C LEU A 20 -18.38 2.77 1.24
N PRO A 21 -18.55 3.32 0.02
CA PRO A 21 -18.23 2.55 -1.19
C PRO A 21 -16.76 2.11 -1.26
N LYS A 22 -15.84 3.01 -0.93
CA LYS A 22 -14.42 2.67 -0.96
C LYS A 22 -14.03 1.74 0.17
N LYS A 23 -14.59 1.95 1.35
CA LYS A 23 -14.37 1.06 2.49
C LYS A 23 -14.81 -0.37 2.16
N LYS A 24 -16.00 -0.52 1.56
CA LYS A 24 -16.49 -1.83 1.16
C LYS A 24 -15.59 -2.47 0.12
N ARG A 25 -15.12 -1.69 -0.85
CA ARG A 25 -14.22 -2.22 -1.89
C ARG A 25 -12.94 -2.77 -1.28
N VAL A 26 -12.33 -2.05 -0.35
CA VAL A 26 -11.11 -2.51 0.33
C VAL A 26 -11.42 -3.76 1.15
N HIS A 27 -12.53 -3.77 1.88
CA HIS A 27 -12.94 -4.96 2.65
C HIS A 27 -13.04 -6.19 1.74
N ASP A 28 -13.68 -6.05 0.58
CA ASP A 28 -13.84 -7.16 -0.36
C ASP A 28 -12.48 -7.67 -0.86
N LEU A 29 -11.53 -6.77 -1.11
CA LEU A 29 -10.18 -7.15 -1.49
C LEU A 29 -9.48 -7.95 -0.39
N LEU A 30 -9.61 -7.51 0.85
CA LEU A 30 -8.96 -8.17 1.98
C LEU A 30 -9.55 -9.56 2.24
N VAL A 31 -10.85 -9.73 2.02
CA VAL A 31 -11.50 -11.03 2.20
C VAL A 31 -10.98 -12.06 1.20
N THR A 32 -10.68 -11.64 -0.02
CA THR A 32 -10.24 -12.55 -1.07
C THR A 32 -8.73 -12.76 -1.11
N ALA A 33 -7.93 -11.89 -0.48
CA ALA A 33 -6.48 -12.02 -0.50
C ALA A 33 -6.02 -13.08 0.50
N SER A 34 -5.10 -13.95 0.09
CA SER A 34 -4.51 -14.95 0.99
C SER A 34 -3.50 -14.31 1.94
N PHE A 35 -2.71 -13.36 1.42
CA PHE A 35 -1.69 -12.66 2.21
C PHE A 35 -1.70 -11.19 1.83
N VAL A 36 -1.67 -10.34 2.84
CA VAL A 36 -1.62 -8.89 2.66
C VAL A 36 -0.29 -8.38 3.20
N THR A 37 0.41 -7.61 2.39
CA THR A 37 1.70 -7.03 2.73
C THR A 37 1.61 -5.51 2.63
N VAL A 38 2.26 -4.84 3.55
CA VAL A 38 2.48 -3.40 3.52
C VAL A 38 3.93 -3.15 3.88
N SER A 39 4.38 -1.90 3.76
CA SER A 39 5.73 -1.54 4.23
C SER A 39 5.64 -0.71 5.50
N ALA A 40 6.77 -0.59 6.19
CA ALA A 40 6.88 0.29 7.36
C ALA A 40 6.52 1.73 6.97
N GLN A 41 6.88 2.16 5.75
CA GLN A 41 6.51 3.48 5.23
C GLN A 41 5.00 3.65 5.17
N VAL A 42 4.29 2.64 4.65
CA VAL A 42 2.83 2.67 4.53
C VAL A 42 2.17 2.82 5.91
N ILE A 43 2.64 2.07 6.89
CA ILE A 43 2.09 2.16 8.25
C ILE A 43 2.33 3.56 8.83
N ASN A 44 3.54 4.08 8.71
CA ASN A 44 3.86 5.41 9.25
C ASN A 44 3.06 6.50 8.53
N GLU A 45 2.92 6.40 7.22
CA GLU A 45 2.14 7.36 6.44
C GLU A 45 0.65 7.29 6.80
N PHE A 46 0.12 6.10 7.02
CA PHE A 46 -1.25 5.90 7.46
C PHE A 46 -1.52 6.67 8.76
N VAL A 47 -0.64 6.53 9.76
CA VAL A 47 -0.78 7.25 11.04
C VAL A 47 -0.76 8.75 10.80
N ALA A 48 0.25 9.24 10.06
CA ALA A 48 0.42 10.67 9.85
C ALA A 48 -0.79 11.30 9.14
N VAL A 49 -1.27 10.67 8.08
CA VAL A 49 -2.39 11.21 7.28
C VAL A 49 -3.71 11.11 8.04
N THR A 50 -3.95 9.99 8.73
CA THR A 50 -5.19 9.79 9.49
C THR A 50 -5.35 10.86 10.57
N ILE A 51 -4.26 11.20 11.26
CA ILE A 51 -4.28 12.25 12.29
C ILE A 51 -4.41 13.63 11.65
N ARG A 52 -3.57 13.92 10.64
CA ARG A 52 -3.54 15.25 10.01
C ARG A 52 -4.89 15.65 9.40
N LYS A 53 -5.54 14.68 8.76
CA LYS A 53 -6.85 14.93 8.10
C LYS A 53 -8.03 14.75 9.03
N ASN A 54 -7.79 14.52 10.32
CA ASN A 54 -8.85 14.32 11.32
C ASN A 54 -9.81 13.20 10.94
N ILE A 55 -9.32 12.14 10.34
CA ILE A 55 -10.14 10.96 10.01
C ILE A 55 -10.48 10.22 11.29
N HIS A 56 -9.50 10.08 12.17
CA HIS A 56 -9.67 9.53 13.52
C HIS A 56 -8.78 10.26 14.51
N PRO A 57 -9.13 10.23 15.81
CA PRO A 57 -8.25 10.74 16.86
C PRO A 57 -6.94 9.96 16.90
N ARG A 58 -5.91 10.59 17.45
CA ARG A 58 -4.57 10.00 17.56
C ARG A 58 -4.59 8.59 18.14
N GLU A 59 -5.33 8.39 19.23
CA GLU A 59 -5.38 7.10 19.91
C GLU A 59 -5.91 6.00 19.00
N ASP A 60 -6.96 6.31 18.26
CA ASP A 60 -7.58 5.35 17.35
C ASP A 60 -6.68 5.08 16.16
N ALA A 61 -6.00 6.10 15.62
CA ALA A 61 -5.07 5.91 14.51
C ALA A 61 -3.94 4.94 14.90
N LEU A 62 -3.39 5.11 16.10
CA LEU A 62 -2.32 4.24 16.59
C LEU A 62 -2.82 2.81 16.81
N ARG A 63 -4.03 2.66 17.33
CA ARG A 63 -4.63 1.34 17.52
C ARG A 63 -4.85 0.62 16.19
N PHE A 64 -5.40 1.32 15.19
CA PHE A 64 -5.57 0.74 13.86
C PHE A 64 -4.23 0.33 13.26
N ALA A 65 -3.22 1.18 13.38
CA ALA A 65 -1.88 0.86 12.85
C ALA A 65 -1.31 -0.40 13.51
N GLY A 66 -1.46 -0.53 14.81
CA GLY A 66 -1.03 -1.73 15.54
C GLY A 66 -1.76 -2.99 15.06
N GLU A 67 -3.06 -2.89 14.84
CA GLU A 67 -3.86 -4.00 14.33
C GLU A 67 -3.41 -4.41 12.93
N PHE A 68 -3.13 -3.44 12.05
CA PHE A 68 -2.61 -3.75 10.71
C PHE A 68 -1.27 -4.46 10.79
N MET A 69 -0.38 -4.03 11.67
CA MET A 69 0.93 -4.68 11.82
C MET A 69 0.80 -6.10 12.37
N ASP A 70 -0.21 -6.37 13.19
CA ASP A 70 -0.46 -7.71 13.71
C ASP A 70 -1.04 -8.64 12.63
N LEU A 71 -1.85 -8.10 11.73
CA LEU A 71 -2.56 -8.88 10.72
C LEU A 71 -1.78 -9.06 9.43
N PHE A 72 -0.96 -8.08 9.04
CA PHE A 72 -0.29 -8.06 7.75
C PHE A 72 1.20 -8.33 7.90
N THR A 73 1.82 -8.76 6.79
CA THR A 73 3.27 -8.80 6.70
C THR A 73 3.78 -7.38 6.47
N VAL A 74 4.72 -6.94 7.29
CA VAL A 74 5.28 -5.58 7.18
C VAL A 74 6.72 -5.66 6.68
N ILE A 75 6.97 -5.07 5.50
CA ILE A 75 8.32 -5.03 4.90
C ILE A 75 9.06 -3.83 5.46
N PRO A 76 10.26 -4.03 6.03
CA PRO A 76 11.06 -2.90 6.48
C PRO A 76 11.58 -2.07 5.30
N VAL A 77 11.73 -0.78 5.51
CA VAL A 77 12.35 0.10 4.51
C VAL A 77 13.82 0.23 4.89
N ASP A 78 14.60 -0.75 4.46
CA ASP A 78 16.04 -0.82 4.75
C ASP A 78 16.87 -0.28 3.59
N GLU A 79 18.17 -0.37 3.70
CA GLU A 79 19.07 0.14 2.68
C GLU A 79 18.81 -0.51 1.32
N LYS A 80 18.52 -1.81 1.30
CA LYS A 80 18.29 -2.53 0.06
C LYS A 80 17.06 -1.98 -0.67
N VAL A 81 15.97 -1.72 0.05
CA VAL A 81 14.76 -1.14 -0.53
C VAL A 81 15.05 0.27 -1.05
N ILE A 82 15.80 1.06 -0.30
CA ILE A 82 16.13 2.43 -0.71
C ILE A 82 16.97 2.42 -1.99
N ARG A 83 17.99 1.57 -2.08
CA ARG A 83 18.80 1.47 -3.30
C ARG A 83 17.97 1.05 -4.51
N SER A 84 17.09 0.08 -4.31
CA SER A 84 16.17 -0.37 -5.37
C SER A 84 15.27 0.78 -5.83
N SER A 85 14.81 1.62 -4.90
CA SER A 85 13.96 2.76 -5.25
C SER A 85 14.65 3.75 -6.18
N PHE A 86 15.98 3.92 -6.06
CA PHE A 86 16.72 4.82 -6.94
C PHE A 86 16.65 4.36 -8.39
N ASP A 87 16.78 3.05 -8.63
CA ASP A 87 16.68 2.51 -9.97
C ASP A 87 15.29 2.74 -10.57
N LEU A 88 14.26 2.61 -9.73
CA LEU A 88 12.88 2.84 -10.17
C LEU A 88 12.63 4.31 -10.48
N MET A 89 13.23 5.23 -9.72
CA MET A 89 13.13 6.66 -10.02
C MET A 89 13.71 6.97 -11.40
N LEU A 90 14.86 6.39 -11.71
CA LEU A 90 15.52 6.64 -12.99
C LEU A 90 14.78 5.98 -14.15
N LYS A 91 14.30 4.76 -13.96
CA LYS A 91 13.69 3.99 -15.03
C LYS A 91 12.25 4.40 -15.31
N TYR A 92 11.46 4.67 -14.27
CA TYR A 92 10.02 4.92 -14.43
C TYR A 92 9.62 6.36 -14.14
N GLY A 93 10.53 7.17 -13.62
CA GLY A 93 10.23 8.57 -13.33
C GLY A 93 9.37 8.79 -12.09
N TYR A 94 9.29 7.83 -11.19
CA TYR A 94 8.53 7.97 -9.94
C TYR A 94 9.20 9.00 -9.02
N SER A 95 8.39 9.62 -8.16
CA SER A 95 8.92 10.40 -7.04
C SER A 95 9.69 9.49 -6.09
N SER A 96 10.50 10.08 -5.21
CA SER A 96 11.23 9.29 -4.23
C SER A 96 10.28 8.53 -3.31
N TRP A 97 9.14 9.13 -2.98
CA TRP A 97 8.15 8.53 -2.10
C TRP A 97 7.46 7.33 -2.77
N ASP A 98 6.96 7.52 -3.99
CA ASP A 98 6.29 6.46 -4.72
C ASP A 98 7.24 5.32 -5.08
N SER A 99 8.49 5.63 -5.40
CA SER A 99 9.47 4.61 -5.72
C SER A 99 9.76 3.69 -4.54
N LEU A 100 9.70 4.21 -3.30
CA LEU A 100 9.87 3.37 -2.11
C LEU A 100 8.70 2.39 -1.93
N ILE A 101 7.49 2.83 -2.22
CA ILE A 101 6.31 1.94 -2.18
C ILE A 101 6.49 0.80 -3.17
N VAL A 102 6.83 1.14 -4.41
CA VAL A 102 7.01 0.14 -5.48
C VAL A 102 8.18 -0.78 -5.15
N ALA A 103 9.29 -0.24 -4.64
CA ALA A 103 10.46 -1.03 -4.28
C ALA A 103 10.13 -2.06 -3.18
N ALA A 104 9.37 -1.64 -2.16
CA ALA A 104 8.96 -2.55 -1.10
C ALA A 104 8.05 -3.66 -1.63
N ALA A 105 7.13 -3.32 -2.54
CA ALA A 105 6.25 -4.30 -3.17
C ALA A 105 7.05 -5.32 -3.99
N LEU A 106 8.03 -4.86 -4.74
CA LEU A 106 8.93 -5.77 -5.49
C LEU A 106 9.70 -6.68 -4.56
N GLN A 107 10.21 -6.14 -3.46
CA GLN A 107 10.98 -6.91 -2.46
C GLN A 107 10.13 -8.01 -1.84
N SER A 108 8.84 -7.76 -1.63
CA SER A 108 7.92 -8.72 -1.03
C SER A 108 7.48 -9.82 -1.99
N ARG A 109 7.78 -9.68 -3.28
CA ARG A 109 7.46 -10.65 -4.34
C ARG A 109 5.98 -10.85 -4.60
N VAL A 110 5.14 -9.92 -4.17
CA VAL A 110 3.72 -9.94 -4.53
C VAL A 110 3.58 -9.66 -6.04
N LYS A 111 2.46 -10.06 -6.60
CA LYS A 111 2.17 -9.80 -8.02
C LYS A 111 1.33 -8.55 -8.24
N ILE A 112 0.63 -8.10 -7.23
CA ILE A 112 -0.28 -6.97 -7.34
C ILE A 112 0.00 -5.94 -6.26
N LEU A 113 0.11 -4.69 -6.67
CA LEU A 113 0.16 -3.52 -5.80
C LEU A 113 -1.12 -2.74 -6.02
N TYR A 114 -1.98 -2.70 -5.00
CA TYR A 114 -3.19 -1.87 -5.05
C TYR A 114 -2.86 -0.45 -4.63
N SER A 115 -3.16 0.50 -5.50
CA SER A 115 -2.94 1.93 -5.25
C SER A 115 -3.92 2.76 -6.07
N GLU A 116 -4.47 3.80 -5.45
CA GLU A 116 -5.30 4.75 -6.17
C GLU A 116 -4.46 5.79 -6.92
N ASP A 117 -3.25 6.07 -6.42
CA ASP A 117 -2.43 7.20 -6.89
C ASP A 117 -1.46 6.84 -8.02
N LEU A 118 -1.09 5.56 -8.15
CA LEU A 118 -0.14 5.12 -9.16
C LEU A 118 -0.88 4.73 -10.45
N HIS A 119 -0.12 4.51 -11.51
CA HIS A 119 -0.68 4.27 -12.84
C HIS A 119 -1.33 2.88 -12.96
N HIS A 120 -2.63 2.86 -13.06
CA HIS A 120 -3.40 1.61 -13.19
C HIS A 120 -2.98 0.81 -14.42
N GLY A 121 -2.70 -0.46 -14.20
CA GLY A 121 -2.33 -1.38 -15.28
C GLY A 121 -0.86 -1.43 -15.59
N GLN A 122 -0.04 -0.56 -15.01
CA GLN A 122 1.40 -0.57 -15.27
C GLN A 122 2.04 -1.83 -14.68
N VAL A 123 2.91 -2.45 -15.49
CA VAL A 123 3.68 -3.62 -15.05
C VAL A 123 5.11 -3.19 -14.78
N ILE A 124 5.58 -3.45 -13.58
CA ILE A 124 6.92 -3.07 -13.12
C ILE A 124 7.83 -4.30 -13.15
N GLU A 125 8.97 -4.17 -13.82
CA GLU A 125 10.00 -5.22 -13.93
C GLU A 125 9.43 -6.55 -14.40
N GLY A 126 8.37 -6.49 -15.22
CA GLY A 126 7.74 -7.68 -15.80
C GLY A 126 7.02 -8.58 -14.80
N ARG A 127 6.83 -8.16 -13.55
CA ARG A 127 6.28 -9.05 -12.54
C ARG A 127 5.34 -8.44 -11.51
N LEU A 128 5.33 -7.12 -11.35
CA LEU A 128 4.43 -6.45 -10.41
C LEU A 128 3.44 -5.61 -11.21
N THR A 129 2.15 -5.87 -11.04
CA THR A 129 1.11 -5.08 -11.70
C THR A 129 0.46 -4.14 -10.71
N ILE A 130 0.36 -2.87 -11.10
CA ILE A 130 -0.31 -1.84 -10.31
C ILE A 130 -1.79 -1.83 -10.71
N ILE A 131 -2.66 -1.93 -9.70
CA ILE A 131 -4.11 -1.93 -9.91
C ILE A 131 -4.73 -0.84 -9.05
N ASN A 132 -5.52 0.03 -9.67
CA ASN A 132 -6.39 0.94 -8.92
C ASN A 132 -7.73 0.21 -8.71
N PRO A 133 -8.02 -0.26 -7.49
CA PRO A 133 -9.20 -1.08 -7.26
C PRO A 133 -10.51 -0.29 -7.31
N PHE A 134 -10.42 1.03 -7.34
CA PHE A 134 -11.59 1.92 -7.38
C PHE A 134 -11.94 2.33 -8.80
N LYS A 135 -11.08 2.01 -9.76
CA LYS A 135 -11.32 2.37 -11.15
C LYS A 135 -12.38 1.45 -11.73
N THR A 136 -13.39 2.05 -12.35
CA THR A 136 -14.43 1.32 -13.08
C THR A 136 -14.22 1.56 -14.56
N ASP A 137 -14.29 0.50 -15.34
CA ASP A 137 -14.13 0.60 -16.80
C ASP A 137 -15.47 0.82 -17.48
#